data_ff39b53b20a24a0d9e18c3e15aef56ef
#
_entry.id   ff39b53b20a24a0d9e18c3e15aef56ef
#
_cell.length_a   1.000
_cell.length_b   1.000
_cell.length_c   1.000
_cell.angle_alpha   90.00
_cell.angle_beta   90.00
_cell.angle_gamma   90.00
#
_symmetry.space_group_name_H-M   'P 1'
#
loop_
_entity.id
_entity.type
_entity.pdbx_description
1 polymer ?
#
loop_
_entity_poly.entity_id
_entity_poly.type
_entity_poly.pdbx_seq_one_letter_code
_entity_poly.pdbx_strand_id
1 'polypeptide(L)'
;MKVLSLRLPVIAVCALAGACGSSTGPTSAGYAGQWSGTTAHGRSITFTISPDEAVTTITVDHDFNGCSGSQTFSNLSISIAPNVTCIPGPCGPSVGSYRAFGFASGNRIEGPSTDLSGLFPSTNRAEGLVNFRNYPGCGSATGVAWTATRR
;
A
#
# COMPACT_ATOMS: atom_id res chain seq x y z
N MET A 1 -52.16 -72.25 5.38
CA MET A 1 -51.14 -71.34 6.01
C MET A 1 -50.67 -70.35 4.95
N LYS A 2 -51.10 -69.08 5.04
CA LYS A 2 -50.70 -68.03 4.13
C LYS A 2 -49.63 -67.20 4.83
N VAL A 3 -48.40 -67.20 4.30
CA VAL A 3 -47.32 -66.43 4.79
C VAL A 3 -47.41 -65.02 4.17
N LEU A 4 -47.68 -64.04 4.99
CA LEU A 4 -47.79 -62.64 4.61
C LEU A 4 -46.38 -62.02 4.57
N SER A 5 -45.87 -61.78 3.36
CA SER A 5 -44.55 -61.12 3.15
C SER A 5 -44.70 -59.62 3.31
N LEU A 6 -44.20 -59.07 4.41
CA LEU A 6 -44.20 -57.64 4.70
C LEU A 6 -42.97 -56.97 4.00
N ARG A 7 -43.22 -56.21 2.94
CA ARG A 7 -42.22 -55.42 2.27
C ARG A 7 -42.10 -54.09 2.98
N LEU A 8 -40.97 -53.83 3.66
CA LEU A 8 -40.61 -52.52 4.17
C LEU A 8 -40.14 -51.63 3.00
N PRO A 9 -40.60 -50.39 2.91
CA PRO A 9 -40.02 -49.44 2.00
C PRO A 9 -38.71 -48.89 2.58
N VAL A 10 -37.65 -48.98 1.79
CA VAL A 10 -36.36 -48.35 2.06
C VAL A 10 -36.51 -46.84 1.83
N ILE A 11 -36.53 -46.05 2.90
CA ILE A 11 -36.49 -44.60 2.82
C ILE A 11 -35.04 -44.20 2.52
N ALA A 12 -34.79 -43.77 1.29
CA ALA A 12 -33.52 -43.16 0.91
C ALA A 12 -33.45 -41.75 1.51
N VAL A 13 -32.67 -41.62 2.57
CA VAL A 13 -32.32 -40.32 3.13
C VAL A 13 -31.23 -39.68 2.22
N CYS A 14 -31.66 -38.77 1.35
CA CYS A 14 -30.73 -37.89 0.65
C CYS A 14 -30.09 -36.96 1.66
N ALA A 15 -28.85 -37.26 2.08
CA ALA A 15 -27.98 -36.34 2.79
C ALA A 15 -27.61 -35.22 1.84
N LEU A 16 -28.26 -34.08 1.93
CA LEU A 16 -27.82 -32.81 1.35
C LEU A 16 -26.53 -32.40 2.09
N ALA A 17 -25.41 -32.85 1.54
CA ALA A 17 -24.12 -32.27 1.89
C ALA A 17 -24.14 -30.78 1.48
N GLY A 18 -24.50 -29.93 2.41
CA GLY A 18 -24.34 -28.50 2.28
C GLY A 18 -22.84 -28.22 2.06
N ALA A 19 -22.45 -27.98 0.81
CA ALA A 19 -21.19 -27.38 0.51
C ALA A 19 -21.19 -26.00 1.18
N CYS A 20 -20.60 -25.90 2.39
CA CYS A 20 -20.12 -24.65 2.89
C CYS A 20 -19.04 -24.18 1.92
N GLY A 21 -19.47 -23.55 0.83
CA GLY A 21 -18.59 -22.72 0.05
C GLY A 21 -18.06 -21.68 1.02
N SER A 22 -16.78 -21.76 1.36
CA SER A 22 -16.06 -20.65 1.94
C SER A 22 -16.26 -19.50 0.95
N SER A 23 -17.22 -18.63 1.23
CA SER A 23 -17.23 -17.32 0.61
C SER A 23 -15.92 -16.68 1.08
N THR A 24 -14.89 -16.76 0.24
CA THR A 24 -13.89 -15.73 0.24
C THR A 24 -14.69 -14.45 0.02
N GLY A 25 -15.08 -13.81 1.13
CA GLY A 25 -15.68 -12.50 1.09
C GLY A 25 -14.79 -11.64 0.22
N PRO A 26 -15.34 -10.64 -0.49
CA PRO A 26 -14.50 -9.74 -1.24
C PRO A 26 -13.46 -9.24 -0.25
N THR A 27 -12.22 -9.62 -0.50
CA THR A 27 -11.07 -9.01 0.14
C THR A 27 -11.34 -7.54 0.08
N SER A 28 -11.51 -6.91 1.23
CA SER A 28 -11.71 -5.47 1.34
C SER A 28 -10.77 -4.86 0.30
N ALA A 29 -11.30 -3.95 -0.52
CA ALA A 29 -10.50 -3.27 -1.53
C ALA A 29 -9.46 -2.43 -0.79
N GLY A 30 -8.48 -3.14 -0.25
CA GLY A 30 -7.35 -2.59 0.48
C GLY A 30 -6.49 -1.75 -0.45
N TYR A 31 -5.41 -1.31 0.06
CA TYR A 31 -4.45 -0.50 -0.69
C TYR A 31 -3.51 -1.34 -1.57
N ALA A 32 -3.62 -2.67 -1.53
CA ALA A 32 -2.77 -3.61 -2.28
C ALA A 32 -2.76 -3.32 -3.78
N GLY A 33 -1.58 -3.45 -4.40
CA GLY A 33 -1.39 -3.25 -5.82
C GLY A 33 -0.20 -2.36 -6.15
N GLN A 34 -0.07 -2.02 -7.43
CA GLN A 34 0.94 -1.11 -7.93
C GLN A 34 0.41 0.33 -7.94
N TRP A 35 1.24 1.23 -7.54
CA TRP A 35 0.97 2.66 -7.47
C TRP A 35 1.96 3.43 -8.34
N SER A 36 1.49 4.44 -9.02
CA SER A 36 2.34 5.30 -9.82
C SER A 36 1.87 6.75 -9.81
N GLY A 37 2.83 7.65 -9.87
CA GLY A 37 2.55 9.07 -9.81
C GLY A 37 3.76 9.93 -10.15
N THR A 38 3.68 11.18 -9.73
CA THR A 38 4.71 12.18 -10.02
C THR A 38 5.00 13.04 -8.79
N THR A 39 6.22 13.49 -8.69
CA THR A 39 6.65 14.52 -7.74
C THR A 39 6.34 15.92 -8.26
N ALA A 40 6.39 16.92 -7.39
CA ALA A 40 6.26 18.34 -7.77
C ALA A 40 7.33 18.80 -8.79
N HIS A 41 8.43 18.07 -8.90
CA HIS A 41 9.47 18.31 -9.91
C HIS A 41 9.20 17.54 -11.23
N GLY A 42 8.01 16.96 -11.42
CA GLY A 42 7.63 16.21 -12.61
C GLY A 42 8.34 14.85 -12.75
N ARG A 43 8.99 14.35 -11.69
CA ARG A 43 9.70 13.07 -11.70
C ARG A 43 8.81 11.94 -11.24
N SER A 44 9.07 10.73 -11.74
CA SER A 44 8.26 9.56 -11.43
C SER A 44 8.40 9.10 -9.98
N ILE A 45 7.32 8.62 -9.42
CA ILE A 45 7.30 7.82 -8.20
C ILE A 45 6.43 6.60 -8.42
N THR A 46 6.91 5.43 -8.03
CA THR A 46 6.14 4.18 -8.04
C THR A 46 6.36 3.41 -6.75
N PHE A 47 5.37 2.69 -6.31
CA PHE A 47 5.51 1.78 -5.18
C PHE A 47 4.51 0.62 -5.27
N THR A 48 4.84 -0.48 -4.60
CA THR A 48 4.00 -1.66 -4.53
C THR A 48 3.56 -1.90 -3.10
N ILE A 49 2.28 -2.18 -2.93
CA ILE A 49 1.68 -2.58 -1.65
C ILE A 49 1.24 -4.03 -1.78
N SER A 50 1.67 -4.85 -0.82
CA SER A 50 1.29 -6.27 -0.73
C SER A 50 -0.17 -6.44 -0.29
N PRO A 51 -0.75 -7.66 -0.45
CA PRO A 51 -2.07 -7.97 0.09
C PRO A 51 -2.18 -7.76 1.61
N ASP A 52 -1.08 -7.87 2.35
CA ASP A 52 -1.01 -7.63 3.80
C ASP A 52 -0.86 -6.15 4.14
N GLU A 53 -1.12 -5.26 3.17
CA GLU A 53 -1.05 -3.81 3.31
C GLU A 53 0.34 -3.30 3.79
N ALA A 54 1.40 -3.92 3.32
CA ALA A 54 2.76 -3.43 3.52
C ALA A 54 3.37 -2.89 2.23
N VAL A 55 4.04 -1.74 2.29
CA VAL A 55 4.83 -1.24 1.16
C VAL A 55 6.09 -2.09 1.03
N THR A 56 6.26 -2.72 -0.13
CA THR A 56 7.33 -3.70 -0.38
C THR A 56 8.44 -3.17 -1.29
N THR A 57 8.10 -2.24 -2.15
CA THR A 57 9.04 -1.63 -3.10
C THR A 57 8.68 -0.17 -3.29
N ILE A 58 9.68 0.69 -3.35
CA ILE A 58 9.54 2.12 -3.68
C ILE A 58 10.59 2.45 -4.72
N THR A 59 10.21 3.08 -5.81
CA THR A 59 11.13 3.72 -6.77
C THR A 59 10.76 5.18 -6.88
N VAL A 60 11.75 6.05 -6.74
CA VAL A 60 11.57 7.50 -6.89
C VAL A 60 12.69 8.08 -7.74
N ASP A 61 12.28 8.78 -8.78
CA ASP A 61 13.18 9.55 -9.61
C ASP A 61 13.38 10.95 -9.03
N HIS A 62 14.58 11.47 -9.14
CA HIS A 62 14.92 12.79 -8.66
C HIS A 62 15.64 13.61 -9.73
N ASP A 63 15.48 14.92 -9.62
CA ASP A 63 16.20 15.91 -10.40
C ASP A 63 16.21 17.22 -9.61
N PHE A 64 17.34 17.51 -9.04
CA PHE A 64 17.56 18.76 -8.28
C PHE A 64 19.03 19.17 -8.29
N ASN A 65 19.27 20.47 -8.35
CA ASN A 65 20.62 21.07 -8.31
C ASN A 65 21.62 20.44 -9.29
N GLY A 66 21.17 20.04 -10.48
CA GLY A 66 21.99 19.41 -11.50
C GLY A 66 22.24 17.91 -11.30
N CYS A 67 21.64 17.29 -10.30
CA CYS A 67 21.66 15.84 -10.09
C CYS A 67 20.34 15.21 -10.47
N SER A 68 20.42 14.23 -11.33
CA SER A 68 19.26 13.42 -11.73
C SER A 68 19.59 11.93 -11.57
N GLY A 69 18.56 11.16 -11.25
CA GLY A 69 18.70 9.71 -11.10
C GLY A 69 17.44 9.06 -10.63
N SER A 70 17.54 7.75 -10.40
CA SER A 70 16.46 6.91 -9.87
C SER A 70 16.97 6.12 -8.68
N GLN A 71 16.16 6.00 -7.65
CA GLN A 71 16.44 5.16 -6.49
C GLN A 71 15.33 4.14 -6.31
N THR A 72 15.73 2.89 -6.16
CA THR A 72 14.80 1.78 -5.88
C THR A 72 15.16 1.14 -4.54
N PHE A 73 14.18 1.07 -3.69
CA PHE A 73 14.23 0.38 -2.40
C PHE A 73 13.30 -0.83 -2.48
N SER A 74 13.85 -2.02 -2.35
CA SER A 74 13.11 -3.29 -2.44
C SER A 74 13.25 -4.11 -1.17
N ASN A 75 12.47 -5.19 -1.07
CA ASN A 75 12.41 -6.04 0.11
C ASN A 75 12.00 -5.28 1.39
N LEU A 76 11.16 -4.26 1.22
CA LEU A 76 10.62 -3.49 2.32
C LEU A 76 9.46 -4.26 2.98
N SER A 77 9.19 -3.93 4.24
CA SER A 77 8.02 -4.40 4.98
C SER A 77 7.50 -3.25 5.84
N ILE A 78 7.00 -2.21 5.16
CA ILE A 78 6.53 -0.99 5.82
C ILE A 78 5.02 -1.08 5.95
N SER A 79 4.53 -1.33 7.16
CA SER A 79 3.11 -1.39 7.45
C SER A 79 2.44 -0.03 7.25
N ILE A 80 1.24 -0.05 6.67
CA ILE A 80 0.40 1.13 6.56
C ILE A 80 -0.33 1.35 7.89
N ALA A 81 0.06 2.37 8.62
CA ALA A 81 -0.54 2.71 9.90
C ALA A 81 -1.99 3.19 9.73
N PRO A 82 -2.95 2.65 10.49
CA PRO A 82 -4.33 3.11 10.46
C PRO A 82 -4.50 4.40 11.28
N ASN A 83 -5.52 5.18 10.94
CA ASN A 83 -6.03 6.31 11.75
C ASN A 83 -4.97 7.36 12.13
N VAL A 84 -4.09 7.69 11.20
CA VAL A 84 -3.16 8.80 11.39
C VAL A 84 -3.94 10.11 11.28
N THR A 85 -3.99 10.87 12.36
CA THR A 85 -4.63 12.19 12.37
C THR A 85 -3.67 13.23 11.83
N CYS A 86 -4.03 13.87 10.74
CA CYS A 86 -3.30 14.99 10.21
C CYS A 86 -3.81 16.30 10.81
N ILE A 87 -2.90 17.07 11.39
CA ILE A 87 -3.15 18.45 11.80
C ILE A 87 -2.80 19.34 10.61
N PRO A 88 -3.50 20.45 10.36
CA PRO A 88 -3.17 21.37 9.28
C PRO A 88 -1.69 21.75 9.32
N GLY A 89 -0.97 21.48 8.20
CA GLY A 89 0.45 21.77 8.03
C GLY A 89 1.22 20.63 7.38
N PRO A 90 1.76 19.64 8.15
CA PRO A 90 2.65 18.62 7.58
C PRO A 90 1.98 17.62 6.62
N CYS A 91 0.67 17.44 6.73
CA CYS A 91 -0.09 16.49 5.91
C CYS A 91 -0.93 17.16 4.81
N GLY A 92 -0.76 18.47 4.60
CA GLY A 92 -1.55 19.25 3.65
C GLY A 92 -2.80 19.90 4.28
N PRO A 93 -3.70 20.48 3.47
CA PRO A 93 -4.81 21.30 3.95
C PRO A 93 -5.96 20.50 4.57
N SER A 94 -5.94 19.19 4.48
CA SER A 94 -7.06 18.33 4.93
C SER A 94 -6.88 17.89 6.37
N VAL A 95 -7.91 18.14 7.20
CA VAL A 95 -8.03 17.57 8.53
C VAL A 95 -8.81 16.27 8.40
N GLY A 96 -8.23 15.15 8.85
CA GLY A 96 -8.91 13.85 8.77
C GLY A 96 -8.06 12.72 9.36
N SER A 97 -8.67 11.56 9.49
CA SER A 97 -7.97 10.32 9.80
C SER A 97 -7.64 9.60 8.51
N TYR A 98 -6.37 9.41 8.24
CA TYR A 98 -5.86 8.76 7.04
C TYR A 98 -5.06 7.53 7.40
N ARG A 99 -4.88 6.65 6.42
CA ARG A 99 -3.84 5.63 6.51
C ARG A 99 -2.54 6.22 5.97
N ALA A 100 -1.43 5.88 6.60
CA ALA A 100 -0.14 6.48 6.27
C ALA A 100 1.00 5.47 6.35
N PHE A 101 2.08 5.77 5.66
CA PHE A 101 3.35 5.07 5.80
C PHE A 101 4.50 6.06 5.83
N GLY A 102 5.62 5.63 6.41
CA GLY A 102 6.87 6.39 6.40
C GLY A 102 8.05 5.48 6.14
N PHE A 103 9.00 5.98 5.39
CA PHE A 103 10.22 5.28 5.02
C PHE A 103 11.41 6.21 5.16
N ALA A 104 12.52 5.69 5.63
CA ALA A 104 13.79 6.40 5.69
C ALA A 104 14.94 5.45 5.33
N SER A 105 15.83 5.89 4.47
CA SER A 105 17.00 5.14 4.06
C SER A 105 18.24 6.02 4.10
N GLY A 106 19.38 5.43 4.43
CA GLY A 106 20.68 6.12 4.48
C GLY A 106 20.96 6.78 5.83
N ASN A 107 22.09 7.46 5.89
CA ASN A 107 22.54 8.17 7.10
C ASN A 107 22.15 9.64 7.02
N ARG A 108 21.17 10.03 7.79
CA ARG A 108 20.65 11.41 7.82
C ARG A 108 21.65 12.46 8.30
N ILE A 109 22.69 12.04 8.99
CA ILE A 109 23.66 12.93 9.64
C ILE A 109 24.90 13.12 8.76
N GLU A 110 25.45 12.01 8.24
CA GLU A 110 26.76 12.01 7.62
C GLU A 110 26.77 11.64 6.13
N GLY A 111 25.66 11.17 5.56
CA GLY A 111 25.61 10.67 4.19
C GLY A 111 24.30 10.94 3.47
N PRO A 112 24.23 10.52 2.20
CA PRO A 112 22.99 10.64 1.44
C PRO A 112 21.88 9.81 2.07
N SER A 113 20.71 10.43 2.20
CA SER A 113 19.52 9.76 2.69
C SER A 113 18.28 10.18 1.90
N THR A 114 17.32 9.25 1.83
CA THR A 114 16.00 9.50 1.26
C THR A 114 14.94 9.15 2.29
N ASP A 115 14.11 10.14 2.62
CA ASP A 115 12.94 9.96 3.48
C ASP A 115 11.68 10.13 2.64
N LEU A 116 10.72 9.26 2.80
CA LEU A 116 9.45 9.33 2.10
C LEU A 116 8.31 9.10 3.09
N SER A 117 7.30 9.94 3.02
CA SER A 117 6.05 9.78 3.76
C SER A 117 4.88 9.81 2.80
N GLY A 118 3.86 9.02 3.09
CA GLY A 118 2.66 8.94 2.27
C GLY A 118 1.39 8.81 3.10
N LEU A 119 0.34 9.44 2.60
CA LEU A 119 -1.02 9.36 3.09
C LEU A 119 -1.92 8.78 2.00
N PHE A 120 -2.97 8.11 2.39
CA PHE A 120 -3.99 7.57 1.49
C PHE A 120 -5.33 8.27 1.77
N PRO A 121 -5.66 9.35 1.05
CA PRO A 121 -6.96 10.00 1.14
C PRO A 121 -8.10 9.09 0.68
N SER A 122 -7.79 8.09 -0.16
CA SER A 122 -8.74 7.06 -0.60
C SER A 122 -7.99 5.78 -1.00
N THR A 123 -8.72 4.71 -1.29
CA THR A 123 -8.14 3.41 -1.69
C THR A 123 -7.49 3.41 -3.08
N ASN A 124 -7.59 4.50 -3.84
CA ASN A 124 -7.00 4.64 -5.17
C ASN A 124 -6.12 5.89 -5.32
N ARG A 125 -5.96 6.69 -4.27
CA ARG A 125 -5.12 7.90 -4.27
C ARG A 125 -4.19 7.91 -3.07
N ALA A 126 -2.94 8.29 -3.33
CA ALA A 126 -1.92 8.55 -2.32
C ALA A 126 -1.24 9.90 -2.61
N GLU A 127 -0.76 10.54 -1.55
CA GLU A 127 0.01 11.79 -1.63
C GLU A 127 0.97 11.87 -0.46
N GLY A 128 2.03 12.67 -0.60
CA GLY A 128 3.02 12.78 0.47
C GLY A 128 4.20 13.67 0.13
N LEU A 129 5.26 13.45 0.87
CA LEU A 129 6.51 14.19 0.73
C LEU A 129 7.68 13.22 0.57
N VAL A 130 8.68 13.65 -0.21
CA VAL A 130 10.00 13.01 -0.26
C VAL A 130 11.07 14.04 0.05
N ASN A 131 12.08 13.62 0.82
CA ASN A 131 13.25 14.41 1.12
C ASN A 131 14.49 13.66 0.64
N PHE A 132 15.32 14.34 -0.11
CA PHE A 132 16.65 13.92 -0.50
C PHE A 132 17.65 14.77 0.29
N ARG A 133 18.57 14.15 1.04
CA ARG A 133 19.49 14.86 1.91
C ARG A 133 20.93 14.45 1.65
N ASN A 134 21.84 15.42 1.73
CA ASN A 134 23.28 15.21 1.71
C ASN A 134 23.79 14.45 0.47
N TYR A 135 23.16 14.64 -0.67
CA TYR A 135 23.63 14.02 -1.92
C TYR A 135 24.94 14.64 -2.37
N PRO A 136 25.97 13.82 -2.64
CA PRO A 136 27.28 14.31 -3.02
C PRO A 136 27.21 15.21 -4.27
N GLY A 137 27.72 16.44 -4.17
CA GLY A 137 27.71 17.41 -5.25
C GLY A 137 26.37 18.11 -5.52
N CYS A 138 25.27 17.68 -4.91
CA CYS A 138 23.92 18.19 -5.17
C CYS A 138 23.25 18.80 -3.93
N GLY A 139 23.77 18.50 -2.73
CA GLY A 139 23.16 18.96 -1.49
C GLY A 139 21.86 18.26 -1.17
N SER A 140 20.81 19.02 -0.90
CA SER A 140 19.52 18.47 -0.43
C SER A 140 18.35 19.11 -1.16
N ALA A 141 17.27 18.30 -1.35
CA ALA A 141 15.97 18.77 -1.72
C ALA A 141 14.96 18.20 -0.72
N THR A 142 14.25 19.06 0.01
CA THR A 142 13.34 18.66 1.08
C THR A 142 11.93 19.17 0.83
N GLY A 143 10.93 18.44 1.35
CA GLY A 143 9.54 18.83 1.20
C GLY A 143 9.01 18.71 -0.23
N VAL A 144 9.62 17.85 -1.07
CA VAL A 144 9.15 17.64 -2.44
C VAL A 144 7.86 16.84 -2.39
N ALA A 145 6.75 17.50 -2.69
CA ALA A 145 5.43 16.86 -2.72
C ALA A 145 5.32 15.84 -3.85
N TRP A 146 4.51 14.80 -3.65
CA TRP A 146 4.18 13.82 -4.67
C TRP A 146 2.74 13.37 -4.56
N THR A 147 2.20 12.90 -5.67
CA THR A 147 0.88 12.25 -5.73
C THR A 147 0.98 10.98 -6.55
N ALA A 148 0.18 9.97 -6.22
CA ALA A 148 0.10 8.71 -6.95
C ALA A 148 -1.32 8.16 -6.97
N THR A 149 -1.60 7.34 -7.98
CA THR A 149 -2.84 6.57 -8.11
C THR A 149 -2.53 5.09 -8.25
N ARG A 150 -3.45 4.27 -7.77
CA ARG A 150 -3.39 2.82 -7.95
C ARG A 150 -3.71 2.47 -9.41
N ARG A 151 -2.95 1.53 -9.96
CA ARG A 151 -3.16 0.94 -11.29
C ARG A 151 -4.03 -0.30 -11.24
#